data_b865fdd17c5e1f8dbb824cd8628dea19
#
_entry.id   b865fdd17c5e1f8dbb824cd8628dea19
#
_cell.length_a   1.000
_cell.length_b   1.000
_cell.length_c   1.000
_cell.angle_alpha   90.00
_cell.angle_beta   90.00
_cell.angle_gamma   90.00
#
_symmetry.space_group_name_H-M   'P 1'
#
loop_
_entity.id
_entity.type
_entity.pdbx_description
1 polymer ?
#
loop_
_entity_poly.entity_id
_entity_poly.type
_entity_poly.pdbx_seq_one_letter_code
_entity_poly.pdbx_strand_id
1 'polypeptide(L)'
;MSLRKLRKECEAQLADLPIPAPFSLTGLVANMEAARGRTIRLHEMPDRLARVNAACGLRLKAGDTSLVLYRRRPTAYQTEHVILHELCHEWFDHGTTLDAEQLRTLLPVFDTSLIARMISPEAAASFASGGSTVQARAQYATHDERMAEFGASLIPRMARDLTTDDMVGRLTDSLSRPVAHRRRGLLPRVPRIPRSRADGS
;
A
#
# COMPACT_ATOMS: atom_id res chain seq x y z
N MET A 1 -17.41 -18.16 -13.09
CA MET A 1 -17.86 -16.85 -12.56
C MET A 1 -17.60 -15.76 -13.59
N SER A 2 -18.53 -14.78 -13.77
CA SER A 2 -18.33 -13.69 -14.75
C SER A 2 -17.31 -12.67 -14.23
N LEU A 3 -16.56 -12.01 -15.12
CA LEU A 3 -15.62 -10.94 -14.79
C LEU A 3 -16.28 -9.80 -14.01
N ARG A 4 -17.54 -9.49 -14.32
CA ARG A 4 -18.30 -8.45 -13.62
C ARG A 4 -18.54 -8.79 -12.15
N LYS A 5 -18.83 -10.08 -11.85
CA LYS A 5 -19.02 -10.55 -10.47
C LYS A 5 -17.71 -10.51 -9.70
N LEU A 6 -16.61 -11.00 -10.32
CA LEU A 6 -15.28 -10.96 -9.76
C LEU A 6 -14.85 -9.54 -9.39
N ARG A 7 -15.07 -8.59 -10.32
CA ARG A 7 -14.75 -7.18 -10.10
C ARG A 7 -15.49 -6.62 -8.89
N LYS A 8 -16.82 -6.81 -8.84
CA LYS A 8 -17.65 -6.31 -7.73
C LYS A 8 -17.22 -6.90 -6.39
N GLU A 9 -16.87 -8.16 -6.38
CA GLU A 9 -16.37 -8.85 -5.17
C GLU A 9 -15.03 -8.28 -4.72
N CYS A 10 -14.09 -8.09 -5.64
CA CYS A 10 -12.80 -7.51 -5.37
C CYS A 10 -12.91 -6.05 -4.88
N GLU A 11 -13.73 -5.22 -5.54
CA GLU A 11 -14.00 -3.84 -5.12
C GLU A 11 -14.59 -3.79 -3.71
N ALA A 12 -15.50 -4.71 -3.37
CA ALA A 12 -16.07 -4.79 -2.04
C ALA A 12 -15.04 -5.17 -0.97
N GLN A 13 -14.12 -6.09 -1.26
CA GLN A 13 -13.06 -6.48 -0.33
C GLN A 13 -11.95 -5.44 -0.20
N LEU A 14 -11.76 -4.61 -1.22
CA LEU A 14 -10.81 -3.49 -1.18
C LEU A 14 -11.40 -2.19 -0.61
N ALA A 15 -12.71 -2.14 -0.35
CA ALA A 15 -13.37 -0.92 0.11
C ALA A 15 -12.76 -0.34 1.40
N ASP A 16 -12.34 -1.23 2.31
CA ASP A 16 -11.72 -0.85 3.60
C ASP A 16 -10.18 -0.81 3.55
N LEU A 17 -9.57 -1.05 2.38
CA LEU A 17 -8.12 -0.96 2.24
C LEU A 17 -7.68 0.50 2.33
N PRO A 18 -6.86 0.87 3.33
CA PRO A 18 -6.46 2.26 3.54
C PRO A 18 -5.32 2.64 2.57
N ILE A 19 -5.69 2.95 1.33
CA ILE A 19 -4.75 3.33 0.27
C ILE A 19 -4.16 4.71 0.57
N PRO A 20 -2.81 4.87 0.60
CA PRO A 20 -2.20 6.17 0.87
C PRO A 20 -2.34 7.12 -0.33
N ALA A 21 -2.52 8.41 -0.04
CA ALA A 21 -2.49 9.49 -1.01
C ALA A 21 -1.45 10.54 -0.57
N PRO A 22 -0.33 10.73 -1.30
CA PRO A 22 0.06 10.06 -2.54
C PRO A 22 0.39 8.57 -2.35
N PHE A 23 0.19 7.79 -3.41
CA PHE A 23 0.43 6.35 -3.36
C PHE A 23 1.92 6.04 -3.19
N SER A 24 2.21 5.10 -2.29
CA SER A 24 3.50 4.42 -2.20
C SER A 24 3.31 3.02 -1.60
N LEU A 25 4.11 2.06 -2.03
CA LEU A 25 4.09 0.70 -1.46
C LEU A 25 4.37 0.70 0.03
N THR A 26 5.36 1.48 0.48
CA THR A 26 5.71 1.60 1.90
C THR A 26 4.54 2.16 2.71
N GLY A 27 3.85 3.18 2.19
CA GLY A 27 2.67 3.74 2.84
C GLY A 27 1.51 2.74 2.88
N LEU A 28 1.29 1.98 1.79
CA LEU A 28 0.25 0.95 1.76
C LEU A 28 0.53 -0.13 2.80
N VAL A 29 1.76 -0.64 2.89
CA VAL A 29 2.16 -1.64 3.89
C VAL A 29 1.93 -1.11 5.30
N ALA A 30 2.41 0.09 5.62
CA ALA A 30 2.22 0.71 6.93
C ALA A 30 0.73 0.86 7.31
N ASN A 31 -0.10 1.26 6.36
CA ASN A 31 -1.53 1.37 6.57
C ASN A 31 -2.21 0.00 6.78
N MET A 32 -1.79 -1.02 6.02
CA MET A 32 -2.28 -2.40 6.20
C MET A 32 -1.87 -2.95 7.57
N GLU A 33 -0.62 -2.72 7.99
CA GLU A 33 -0.12 -3.11 9.32
C GLU A 33 -0.96 -2.49 10.43
N ALA A 34 -1.20 -1.18 10.33
CA ALA A 34 -2.02 -0.46 11.31
C ALA A 34 -3.47 -0.96 11.34
N ALA A 35 -4.07 -1.24 10.18
CA ALA A 35 -5.46 -1.70 10.07
C ALA A 35 -5.66 -3.14 10.58
N ARG A 36 -4.64 -4.00 10.46
CA ARG A 36 -4.72 -5.43 10.81
C ARG A 36 -4.02 -5.78 12.12
N GLY A 37 -3.29 -4.84 12.74
CA GLY A 37 -2.49 -5.09 13.95
C GLY A 37 -1.41 -6.14 13.72
N ARG A 38 -0.78 -6.14 12.55
CA ARG A 38 0.14 -7.18 12.09
C ARG A 38 1.33 -6.56 11.37
N THR A 39 2.50 -7.14 11.54
CA THR A 39 3.73 -6.73 10.84
C THR A 39 3.82 -7.43 9.48
N ILE A 40 4.09 -6.68 8.41
CA ILE A 40 4.29 -7.18 7.05
C ILE A 40 5.74 -6.95 6.62
N ARG A 41 6.48 -8.02 6.36
CA ARG A 41 7.86 -7.97 5.89
C ARG A 41 7.93 -8.30 4.41
N LEU A 42 8.37 -7.35 3.59
CA LEU A 42 8.61 -7.56 2.17
C LEU A 42 10.08 -7.93 1.95
N HIS A 43 10.32 -9.07 1.30
CA HIS A 43 11.66 -9.51 0.94
C HIS A 43 11.73 -9.95 -0.50
N GLU A 44 12.81 -9.59 -1.19
CA GLU A 44 13.11 -10.14 -2.51
C GLU A 44 13.46 -11.61 -2.39
N MET A 45 12.82 -12.43 -3.21
CA MET A 45 13.04 -13.87 -3.23
C MET A 45 14.46 -14.17 -3.75
N PRO A 46 15.28 -14.91 -3.00
CA PRO A 46 16.59 -15.32 -3.49
C PRO A 46 16.50 -16.11 -4.79
N ASP A 47 17.44 -15.91 -5.72
CA ASP A 47 17.46 -16.54 -7.05
C ASP A 47 17.32 -18.06 -7.03
N ARG A 48 17.92 -18.71 -6.02
CA ARG A 48 17.81 -20.18 -5.82
C ARG A 48 16.38 -20.64 -5.59
N LEU A 49 15.56 -19.83 -4.92
CA LEU A 49 14.14 -20.11 -4.65
C LEU A 49 13.28 -19.75 -5.87
N ALA A 50 13.62 -18.68 -6.56
CA ALA A 50 12.93 -18.25 -7.77
C ALA A 50 13.00 -19.29 -8.91
N ARG A 51 14.01 -20.17 -8.92
CA ARG A 51 14.17 -21.24 -9.92
C ARG A 51 13.33 -22.46 -9.65
N VAL A 52 13.05 -22.76 -8.39
CA VAL A 52 12.33 -23.97 -7.96
C VAL A 52 10.82 -23.75 -7.97
N ASN A 53 10.37 -22.54 -7.67
CA ASN A 53 8.97 -22.17 -7.65
C ASN A 53 8.59 -21.36 -8.89
N ALA A 54 7.63 -21.88 -9.66
CA ALA A 54 7.02 -21.13 -10.78
C ALA A 54 6.16 -19.95 -10.29
N ALA A 55 5.95 -19.82 -8.97
CA ALA A 55 5.17 -18.73 -8.36
C ALA A 55 5.88 -17.39 -8.47
N CYS A 56 5.09 -16.33 -8.69
CA CYS A 56 5.59 -14.95 -8.75
C CYS A 56 5.98 -14.41 -7.38
N GLY A 57 5.41 -14.98 -6.31
CA GLY A 57 5.66 -14.65 -4.93
C GLY A 57 5.27 -15.78 -3.99
N LEU A 58 5.48 -15.56 -2.71
CA LEU A 58 5.14 -16.49 -1.65
C LEU A 58 4.85 -15.72 -0.37
N ARG A 59 3.77 -16.07 0.30
CA ARG A 59 3.42 -15.51 1.60
C ARG A 59 3.56 -16.57 2.70
N LEU A 60 4.22 -16.18 3.77
CA LEU A 60 4.34 -16.97 5.00
C LEU A 60 3.80 -16.13 6.16
N LYS A 61 2.85 -16.70 6.89
CA LYS A 61 2.24 -16.05 8.05
C LYS A 61 2.60 -16.82 9.31
N ALA A 62 3.24 -16.14 10.25
CA ALA A 62 3.67 -16.71 11.51
C ALA A 62 3.28 -15.77 12.66
N GLY A 63 2.32 -16.16 13.48
CA GLY A 63 1.79 -15.30 14.55
C GLY A 63 1.21 -13.99 13.99
N ASP A 64 1.75 -12.87 14.48
CA ASP A 64 1.40 -11.51 14.07
C ASP A 64 2.26 -10.96 12.91
N THR A 65 3.15 -11.79 12.36
CA THR A 65 4.06 -11.40 11.28
C THR A 65 3.72 -12.13 9.99
N SER A 66 3.59 -11.38 8.91
CA SER A 66 3.48 -11.87 7.53
C SER A 66 4.77 -11.56 6.77
N LEU A 67 5.42 -12.61 6.27
CA LEU A 67 6.57 -12.49 5.36
C LEU A 67 6.07 -12.64 3.93
N VAL A 68 6.24 -11.63 3.13
CA VAL A 68 5.91 -11.60 1.70
C VAL A 68 7.20 -11.66 0.90
N LEU A 69 7.43 -12.78 0.25
CA LEU A 69 8.56 -12.98 -0.65
C LEU A 69 8.09 -12.69 -2.08
N TYR A 70 8.72 -11.73 -2.74
CA TYR A 70 8.38 -11.36 -4.10
C TYR A 70 9.55 -11.57 -5.06
N ARG A 71 9.24 -11.92 -6.28
CA ARG A 71 10.23 -12.05 -7.34
C ARG A 71 10.42 -10.71 -8.03
N ARG A 72 11.67 -10.23 -8.06
CA ARG A 72 12.02 -9.05 -8.83
C ARG A 72 11.78 -9.30 -10.33
N ARG A 73 11.23 -8.32 -11.00
CA ARG A 73 10.93 -8.32 -12.43
C ARG A 73 11.83 -7.31 -13.16
N PRO A 74 11.94 -7.42 -14.51
CA PRO A 74 12.78 -6.51 -15.29
C PRO A 74 12.45 -5.03 -15.12
N THR A 75 11.19 -4.68 -14.87
CA THR A 75 10.78 -3.31 -14.64
C THR A 75 10.27 -3.09 -13.20
N ALA A 76 10.44 -1.85 -12.71
CA ALA A 76 9.90 -1.45 -11.40
C ALA A 76 8.39 -1.65 -11.33
N TYR A 77 7.67 -1.30 -12.40
CA TYR A 77 6.21 -1.48 -12.50
C TYR A 77 5.80 -2.95 -12.35
N GLN A 78 6.49 -3.87 -13.03
CA GLN A 78 6.19 -5.29 -12.91
C GLN A 78 6.51 -5.84 -11.50
N THR A 79 7.59 -5.35 -10.88
CA THR A 79 7.93 -5.71 -9.50
C THR A 79 6.88 -5.21 -8.53
N GLU A 80 6.45 -3.95 -8.68
CA GLU A 80 5.36 -3.37 -7.89
C GLU A 80 4.06 -4.17 -8.03
N HIS A 81 3.70 -4.57 -9.25
CA HIS A 81 2.52 -5.39 -9.49
C HIS A 81 2.59 -6.74 -8.78
N VAL A 82 3.74 -7.43 -8.79
CA VAL A 82 3.95 -8.67 -8.04
C VAL A 82 3.79 -8.45 -6.54
N ILE A 83 4.34 -7.37 -6.00
CA ILE A 83 4.20 -7.06 -4.58
C ILE A 83 2.72 -6.78 -4.24
N LEU A 84 2.03 -5.99 -5.07
CA LEU A 84 0.60 -5.71 -4.87
C LEU A 84 -0.26 -6.97 -4.94
N HIS A 85 0.08 -7.92 -5.81
CA HIS A 85 -0.58 -9.21 -5.90
C HIS A 85 -0.48 -9.99 -4.57
N GLU A 86 0.72 -10.09 -4.01
CA GLU A 86 0.93 -10.76 -2.71
C GLU A 86 0.28 -10.00 -1.54
N LEU A 87 0.29 -8.66 -1.58
CA LEU A 87 -0.42 -7.83 -0.60
C LEU A 87 -1.94 -7.99 -0.70
N CYS A 88 -2.50 -8.23 -1.89
CA CYS A 88 -3.90 -8.58 -2.04
C CYS A 88 -4.22 -9.92 -1.38
N HIS A 89 -3.37 -10.93 -1.54
CA HIS A 89 -3.54 -12.19 -0.81
C HIS A 89 -3.48 -11.99 0.71
N GLU A 90 -2.62 -11.09 1.19
CA GLU A 90 -2.56 -10.73 2.61
C GLU A 90 -3.83 -10.03 3.07
N TRP A 91 -4.31 -9.06 2.30
CA TRP A 91 -5.50 -8.29 2.65
C TRP A 91 -6.77 -9.11 2.64
N PHE A 92 -6.95 -9.96 1.65
CA PHE A 92 -8.11 -10.85 1.49
C PHE A 92 -8.04 -12.08 2.41
N ASP A 93 -6.96 -12.20 3.18
CA ASP A 93 -6.68 -13.38 4.04
C ASP A 93 -6.76 -14.71 3.29
N HIS A 94 -6.36 -14.70 2.02
CA HIS A 94 -6.24 -15.92 1.23
C HIS A 94 -5.19 -16.83 1.88
N GLY A 95 -5.50 -18.09 2.12
CA GLY A 95 -4.50 -18.99 2.69
C GLY A 95 -5.12 -20.26 3.26
N THR A 96 -4.32 -21.32 3.19
CA THR A 96 -4.51 -22.54 3.96
C THR A 96 -3.41 -22.63 4.99
N THR A 97 -3.76 -23.06 6.19
CA THR A 97 -2.80 -23.38 7.24
C THR A 97 -2.04 -24.63 6.83
N LEU A 98 -0.71 -24.53 6.75
CA LEU A 98 0.17 -25.67 6.53
C LEU A 98 0.92 -25.97 7.83
N ASP A 99 1.06 -27.24 8.14
CA ASP A 99 1.97 -27.67 9.20
C ASP A 99 3.44 -27.59 8.75
N ALA A 100 4.36 -27.75 9.70
CA ALA A 100 5.80 -27.66 9.42
C ALA A 100 6.29 -28.72 8.43
N GLU A 101 5.65 -29.89 8.38
CA GLU A 101 6.02 -30.99 7.48
C GLU A 101 5.53 -30.71 6.06
N GLN A 102 4.29 -30.25 5.91
CA GLN A 102 3.75 -29.80 4.63
C GLN A 102 4.56 -28.65 4.06
N LEU A 103 4.99 -27.72 4.92
CA LEU A 103 5.86 -26.61 4.52
C LEU A 103 7.23 -27.13 4.02
N ARG A 104 7.88 -28.08 4.72
CA ARG A 104 9.14 -28.68 4.27
C ARG A 104 9.00 -29.43 2.95
N THR A 105 7.86 -30.06 2.71
CA THR A 105 7.56 -30.79 1.47
C THR A 105 7.35 -29.83 0.30
N LEU A 106 6.66 -28.72 0.54
CA LEU A 106 6.41 -27.70 -0.49
C LEU A 106 7.62 -26.80 -0.77
N LEU A 107 8.50 -26.64 0.21
CA LEU A 107 9.61 -25.71 0.16
C LEU A 107 10.96 -26.43 0.45
N PRO A 108 11.35 -27.44 -0.31
CA PRO A 108 12.56 -28.24 -0.03
C PRO A 108 13.86 -27.42 -0.06
N VAL A 109 13.80 -26.18 -0.56
CA VAL A 109 14.92 -25.22 -0.62
C VAL A 109 14.87 -24.17 0.51
N PHE A 110 13.78 -24.12 1.27
CA PHE A 110 13.65 -23.24 2.44
C PHE A 110 14.32 -23.92 3.65
N ASP A 111 15.57 -23.55 3.86
CA ASP A 111 16.19 -23.75 5.16
C ASP A 111 15.40 -22.94 6.21
N THR A 112 14.89 -23.64 7.24
CA THR A 112 14.18 -23.00 8.36
C THR A 112 15.00 -21.89 9.01
N SER A 113 16.35 -22.00 8.97
CA SER A 113 17.27 -20.94 9.43
C SER A 113 17.23 -19.69 8.55
N LEU A 114 16.90 -19.81 7.27
CA LEU A 114 16.75 -18.66 6.37
C LEU A 114 15.46 -17.90 6.68
N ILE A 115 14.36 -18.64 6.87
CA ILE A 115 13.07 -18.05 7.26
C ILE A 115 13.22 -17.38 8.62
N ALA A 116 13.86 -18.04 9.59
CA ALA A 116 14.10 -17.49 10.91
C ALA A 116 14.89 -16.17 10.91
N ARG A 117 15.77 -15.98 9.93
CA ARG A 117 16.50 -14.71 9.76
C ARG A 117 15.69 -13.59 9.11
N MET A 118 14.61 -13.94 8.41
CA MET A 118 13.74 -12.97 7.70
C MET A 118 12.55 -12.52 8.55
N ILE A 119 12.16 -13.31 9.55
CA ILE A 119 11.13 -13.01 10.54
C ILE A 119 11.76 -12.66 11.90
N SER A 120 10.98 -12.10 12.83
CA SER A 120 11.51 -11.77 14.14
C SER A 120 12.03 -13.02 14.89
N PRO A 121 12.97 -12.90 15.84
CA PRO A 121 13.45 -14.02 16.66
C PRO A 121 12.31 -14.75 17.38
N GLU A 122 11.28 -14.03 17.83
CA GLU A 122 10.11 -14.58 18.52
C GLU A 122 9.25 -15.41 17.56
N ALA A 123 8.99 -14.90 16.35
CA ALA A 123 8.27 -15.62 15.30
C ALA A 123 9.07 -16.85 14.84
N ALA A 124 10.40 -16.76 14.78
CA ALA A 124 11.29 -17.88 14.46
C ALA A 124 11.26 -18.96 15.55
N ALA A 125 11.27 -18.58 16.83
CA ALA A 125 11.16 -19.51 17.96
C ALA A 125 9.80 -20.22 17.96
N SER A 126 8.73 -19.48 17.72
CA SER A 126 7.39 -20.04 17.57
C SER A 126 7.28 -21.02 16.39
N PHE A 127 7.97 -20.72 15.29
CA PHE A 127 8.07 -21.60 14.13
C PHE A 127 8.84 -22.89 14.45
N ALA A 128 9.97 -22.78 15.13
CA ALA A 128 10.82 -23.90 15.50
C ALA A 128 10.17 -24.85 16.53
N SER A 129 9.33 -24.32 17.43
CA SER A 129 8.62 -25.09 18.46
C SER A 129 7.37 -25.80 17.96
N GLY A 130 7.01 -25.66 16.69
CA GLY A 130 5.79 -26.24 16.11
C GLY A 130 4.48 -25.60 16.63
N GLY A 131 4.60 -24.53 17.42
CA GLY A 131 3.46 -23.80 18.02
C GLY A 131 2.79 -22.79 17.10
N SER A 132 3.39 -22.49 15.94
CA SER A 132 2.81 -21.57 14.97
C SER A 132 2.29 -22.31 13.76
N THR A 133 1.01 -22.14 13.49
CA THR A 133 0.43 -22.48 12.21
C THR A 133 1.01 -21.54 11.15
N VAL A 134 1.86 -22.08 10.29
CA VAL A 134 2.37 -21.32 9.15
C VAL A 134 1.37 -21.44 8.01
N GLN A 135 0.80 -20.34 7.63
CA GLN A 135 0.07 -20.26 6.38
C GLN A 135 1.07 -19.99 5.27
N ALA A 136 1.45 -21.03 4.54
CA ALA A 136 2.25 -20.88 3.33
C ALA A 136 1.40 -21.26 2.13
N ARG A 137 1.58 -20.53 1.03
CA ARG A 137 0.89 -20.86 -0.19
C ARG A 137 1.83 -20.85 -1.38
N ALA A 138 1.98 -22.03 -1.94
CA ALA A 138 2.58 -22.23 -3.25
C ALA A 138 1.53 -22.38 -4.37
N GLN A 139 0.27 -22.64 -4.00
CA GLN A 139 -0.85 -22.79 -4.95
C GLN A 139 -2.13 -22.21 -4.37
N TYR A 140 -2.67 -21.19 -5.00
CA TYR A 140 -3.94 -20.59 -4.66
C TYR A 140 -5.07 -21.24 -5.45
N ALA A 141 -6.28 -21.30 -4.89
CA ALA A 141 -7.45 -21.61 -5.69
C ALA A 141 -7.53 -20.63 -6.86
N THR A 142 -7.93 -21.10 -8.05
CA THR A 142 -8.02 -20.25 -9.24
C THR A 142 -8.85 -18.98 -9.03
N HIS A 143 -9.80 -19.01 -8.09
CA HIS A 143 -10.58 -17.84 -7.70
C HIS A 143 -9.74 -16.80 -6.96
N ASP A 144 -9.00 -17.24 -5.93
CA ASP A 144 -8.16 -16.37 -5.09
C ASP A 144 -7.05 -15.68 -5.91
N GLU A 145 -6.42 -16.45 -6.83
CA GLU A 145 -5.44 -15.91 -7.79
C GLU A 145 -6.04 -14.80 -8.64
N ARG A 146 -7.24 -15.05 -9.18
CA ARG A 146 -7.93 -14.04 -9.99
C ARG A 146 -8.33 -12.82 -9.19
N MET A 147 -8.71 -12.99 -7.93
CA MET A 147 -9.01 -11.89 -7.01
C MET A 147 -7.76 -11.07 -6.72
N ALA A 148 -6.64 -11.70 -6.40
CA ALA A 148 -5.38 -11.02 -6.12
C ALA A 148 -4.85 -10.28 -7.36
N GLU A 149 -4.86 -10.91 -8.54
CA GLU A 149 -4.45 -10.30 -9.80
C GLU A 149 -5.30 -9.07 -10.15
N PHE A 150 -6.62 -9.21 -9.95
CA PHE A 150 -7.54 -8.12 -10.20
C PHE A 150 -7.34 -6.99 -9.19
N GLY A 151 -7.16 -7.30 -7.90
CA GLY A 151 -6.87 -6.34 -6.84
C GLY A 151 -5.58 -5.56 -7.08
N ALA A 152 -4.50 -6.27 -7.45
CA ALA A 152 -3.22 -5.64 -7.80
C ALA A 152 -3.36 -4.62 -8.95
N SER A 153 -4.27 -4.88 -9.89
CA SER A 153 -4.57 -3.95 -10.99
C SER A 153 -5.48 -2.80 -10.57
N LEU A 154 -6.35 -3.00 -9.57
CA LEU A 154 -7.29 -1.98 -9.09
C LEU A 154 -6.64 -0.96 -8.15
N ILE A 155 -5.77 -1.39 -7.23
CA ILE A 155 -5.16 -0.51 -6.21
C ILE A 155 -4.52 0.75 -6.82
N PRO A 156 -3.66 0.68 -7.86
CA PRO A 156 -3.09 1.88 -8.46
C PRO A 156 -4.13 2.80 -9.13
N ARG A 157 -5.26 2.25 -9.57
CA ARG A 157 -6.36 3.04 -10.13
C ARG A 157 -7.11 3.77 -9.02
N MET A 158 -7.48 3.07 -7.95
CA MET A 158 -8.13 3.65 -6.78
C MET A 158 -7.26 4.77 -6.17
N ALA A 159 -5.95 4.57 -6.09
CA ALA A 159 -5.01 5.59 -5.62
C ALA A 159 -5.02 6.85 -6.49
N ARG A 160 -5.10 6.70 -7.82
CA ARG A 160 -5.20 7.85 -8.74
C ARG A 160 -6.53 8.58 -8.58
N ASP A 161 -7.63 7.84 -8.43
CA ASP A 161 -8.95 8.43 -8.25
C ASP A 161 -9.00 9.27 -6.97
N LEU A 162 -8.47 8.75 -5.84
CA LEU A 162 -8.33 9.49 -4.58
C LEU A 162 -7.51 10.78 -4.75
N THR A 163 -6.40 10.72 -5.49
CA THR A 163 -5.55 11.90 -5.73
C THR A 163 -6.26 12.91 -6.62
N THR A 164 -7.04 12.46 -7.60
CA THR A 164 -7.80 13.34 -8.50
C THR A 164 -8.92 14.05 -7.76
N ASP A 165 -9.66 13.34 -6.93
CA ASP A 165 -10.73 13.91 -6.11
C ASP A 165 -10.20 14.96 -5.13
N ASP A 166 -9.05 14.70 -4.49
CA ASP A 166 -8.39 15.67 -3.62
C ASP A 166 -7.92 16.92 -4.40
N MET A 167 -7.38 16.77 -5.61
CA MET A 167 -7.02 17.90 -6.47
C MET A 167 -8.23 18.72 -6.88
N VAL A 168 -9.32 18.08 -7.29
CA VAL A 168 -10.58 18.76 -7.65
C VAL A 168 -11.16 19.48 -6.44
N GLY A 169 -11.16 18.85 -5.27
CA GLY A 169 -11.57 19.46 -4.01
C GLY A 169 -10.75 20.73 -3.68
N ARG A 170 -9.43 20.65 -3.80
CA ARG A 170 -8.53 21.82 -3.59
C ARG A 170 -8.75 22.94 -4.60
N LEU A 171 -8.99 22.61 -5.87
CA LEU A 171 -9.30 23.59 -6.90
C LEU A 171 -10.66 24.25 -6.62
N THR A 172 -11.67 23.48 -6.26
CA THR A 172 -13.00 23.98 -5.90
C THR A 172 -12.92 24.91 -4.69
N ASP A 173 -12.19 24.54 -3.65
CA ASP A 173 -11.96 25.39 -2.47
C ASP A 173 -11.21 26.68 -2.81
N SER A 174 -10.20 26.58 -3.68
CA SER A 174 -9.44 27.76 -4.14
C SER A 174 -10.29 28.72 -4.95
N LEU A 175 -11.17 28.20 -5.80
CA LEU A 175 -12.08 29.00 -6.62
C LEU A 175 -13.26 29.57 -5.81
N SER A 176 -13.68 28.88 -4.76
CA SER A 176 -14.79 29.28 -3.89
C SER A 176 -14.39 30.30 -2.83
N ARG A 177 -13.10 30.48 -2.57
CA ARG A 177 -12.63 31.54 -1.66
C ARG A 177 -12.73 32.91 -2.35
N PRO A 178 -13.59 33.84 -1.86
CA PRO A 178 -13.64 35.16 -2.42
C PRO A 178 -12.26 35.82 -2.28
N VAL A 179 -11.68 36.21 -3.40
CA VAL A 179 -10.46 37.00 -3.40
C VAL A 179 -10.80 38.29 -2.66
N ALA A 180 -10.34 38.46 -1.43
CA ALA A 180 -10.45 39.69 -0.71
C ALA A 180 -9.67 40.74 -1.51
N HIS A 181 -10.38 41.47 -2.36
CA HIS A 181 -9.82 42.64 -3.00
C HIS A 181 -9.35 43.56 -1.87
N ARG A 182 -8.04 43.61 -1.65
CA ARG A 182 -7.42 44.66 -0.85
C ARG A 182 -7.91 45.98 -1.46
N ARG A 183 -8.93 46.60 -0.84
CA ARG A 183 -9.28 47.99 -1.14
C ARG A 183 -7.97 48.77 -1.01
N ARG A 184 -7.42 49.22 -2.12
CA ARG A 184 -6.35 50.21 -2.12
C ARG A 184 -6.84 51.31 -1.22
N GLY A 185 -6.22 51.46 -0.05
CA GLY A 185 -6.49 52.52 0.88
C GLY A 185 -6.35 53.84 0.13
N LEU A 186 -7.39 54.65 0.27
CA LEU A 186 -7.36 56.06 -0.15
C LEU A 186 -6.03 56.66 0.29
N LEU A 187 -5.28 57.21 -0.63
CA LEU A 187 -4.08 57.96 -0.36
C LEU A 187 -4.38 59.00 0.74
N PRO A 188 -3.53 59.17 1.74
CA PRO A 188 -3.75 60.19 2.75
C PRO A 188 -3.81 61.56 2.08
N ARG A 189 -4.88 62.33 2.40
CA ARG A 189 -5.03 63.69 1.96
C ARG A 189 -3.80 64.49 2.40
N VAL A 190 -3.04 65.01 1.45
CA VAL A 190 -1.97 65.94 1.69
C VAL A 190 -2.59 67.23 2.33
N PRO A 191 -2.13 67.64 3.51
CA PRO A 191 -2.64 68.93 4.13
C PRO A 191 -2.29 70.13 3.25
N ARG A 192 -3.28 70.89 2.94
CA ARG A 192 -3.08 72.22 2.23
C ARG A 192 -2.28 73.14 3.14
N ILE A 193 -1.12 73.55 2.68
CA ILE A 193 -0.32 74.63 3.30
C ILE A 193 -1.09 75.94 3.16
N PRO A 194 -1.35 76.67 4.25
CA PRO A 194 -1.98 78.00 4.15
C PRO A 194 -1.02 79.00 3.47
N ARG A 195 -1.51 79.68 2.46
CA ARG A 195 -0.77 80.80 1.85
C ARG A 195 -0.66 81.93 2.88
N SER A 196 0.56 82.32 3.24
CA SER A 196 0.83 83.50 4.01
C SER A 196 0.46 84.70 3.16
N ARG A 197 -0.39 85.57 3.71
CA ARG A 197 -0.63 86.95 3.19
C ARG A 197 0.65 87.77 3.38
N ALA A 198 1.19 88.26 2.31
CA ALA A 198 2.15 89.34 2.36
C ALA A 198 1.36 90.62 2.55
N ASP A 199 1.46 91.21 3.74
CA ASP A 199 1.02 92.59 3.95
C ASP A 199 2.15 93.50 3.49
N GLY A 200 1.78 94.38 2.53
CA GLY A 200 2.63 95.54 2.12
C GLY A 200 2.43 96.69 3.02
N SER A 201 3.49 97.37 3.32
CA SER A 201 3.62 98.85 3.53
C SER A 201 5.03 99.25 3.32
#